data_8b26d0950ebf39efe7dcabd48cb99de7
#
_entry.id   8b26d0950ebf39efe7dcabd48cb99de7
#
_cell.length_a   1.000
_cell.length_b   1.000
_cell.length_c   1.000
_cell.angle_alpha   90.00
_cell.angle_beta   90.00
_cell.angle_gamma   90.00
#
_symmetry.space_group_name_H-M   'P 1'
#
loop_
_entity.id
_entity.type
_entity.pdbx_description
1 polymer ?
#
loop_
_entity_poly.entity_id
_entity_poly.type
_entity_poly.pdbx_seq_one_letter_code
_entity_poly.pdbx_strand_id
1 'polypeptide(L)'
;MKYIIVLSDGMAGRPLEKLGGKTTLEAADTPNFDRLAEKAEIGLASMVPEGMAPGSDTANLSVMGYDPKIYYTGRSPLEALSIGVDMAADDVSFRCNLVTLTEDGGAYEDQKIIDHSSSEISTEDSTVLLEALKEGLKREGYEFYAGTSYRHLLIWKHGKVLE
;
A
#
# COMPACT_ATOMS: atom_id res chain seq x y z
N MET A 1 -4.30 26.56 15.08
CA MET A 1 -3.16 26.50 14.16
C MET A 1 -3.49 25.40 13.15
N LYS A 2 -3.15 25.57 11.87
CA LYS A 2 -3.39 24.55 10.83
C LYS A 2 -2.04 24.11 10.29
N TYR A 3 -1.85 22.81 10.16
CA TYR A 3 -0.67 22.21 9.56
C TYR A 3 -1.06 21.56 8.23
N ILE A 4 -0.22 21.70 7.22
CA ILE A 4 -0.41 21.10 5.91
C ILE A 4 0.90 20.37 5.57
N ILE A 5 0.78 19.06 5.29
CA ILE A 5 1.89 18.24 4.80
C ILE A 5 1.61 17.96 3.33
N VAL A 6 2.51 18.41 2.47
CA VAL A 6 2.48 18.07 1.04
C VAL A 6 3.54 17.02 0.79
N LEU A 7 3.11 15.78 0.59
CA LEU A 7 3.98 14.65 0.36
C LEU A 7 4.05 14.33 -1.13
N SER A 8 5.21 14.61 -1.74
CA SER A 8 5.49 14.26 -3.13
C SER A 8 6.26 12.93 -3.14
N ASP A 9 5.52 11.83 -3.22
CA ASP A 9 6.11 10.50 -3.26
C ASP A 9 6.88 10.27 -4.57
N GLY A 10 8.09 9.67 -4.46
CA GLY A 10 8.95 9.38 -5.61
C GLY A 10 9.59 10.60 -6.29
N MET A 11 9.54 11.79 -5.68
CA MET A 11 10.10 13.01 -6.26
C MET A 11 11.65 13.00 -6.37
N ALA A 12 12.32 12.35 -5.43
CA ALA A 12 13.78 12.21 -5.45
C ALA A 12 14.23 11.19 -6.51
N GLY A 13 15.32 11.49 -7.18
CA GLY A 13 15.88 10.61 -8.21
C GLY A 13 17.38 10.80 -8.41
N ARG A 14 17.98 9.95 -9.21
CA ARG A 14 19.38 10.08 -9.64
C ARG A 14 19.45 10.91 -10.93
N PRO A 15 20.59 11.58 -11.20
CA PRO A 15 20.81 12.25 -12.47
C PRO A 15 20.67 11.29 -13.65
N LEU A 16 19.99 11.72 -14.71
CA LEU A 16 19.73 10.95 -15.92
C LEU A 16 20.38 11.62 -17.14
N GLU A 17 21.09 10.86 -17.94
CA GLU A 17 21.71 11.36 -19.19
C GLU A 17 20.69 12.01 -20.12
N LYS A 18 19.49 11.39 -20.24
CA LYS A 18 18.38 11.93 -21.05
C LYS A 18 17.90 13.31 -20.61
N LEU A 19 18.19 13.71 -19.38
CA LEU A 19 17.86 15.03 -18.81
C LEU A 19 19.10 15.95 -18.73
N GLY A 20 20.14 15.63 -19.48
CA GLY A 20 21.40 16.42 -19.48
C GLY A 20 22.14 16.34 -18.14
N GLY A 21 22.08 15.20 -17.45
CA GLY A 21 22.71 14.97 -16.16
C GLY A 21 21.95 15.55 -14.97
N LYS A 22 20.69 15.96 -15.14
CA LYS A 22 19.82 16.46 -14.08
C LYS A 22 18.98 15.33 -13.49
N THR A 23 18.58 15.46 -12.24
CA THR A 23 17.50 14.66 -11.63
C THR A 23 16.15 15.05 -12.24
N THR A 24 15.14 14.25 -12.03
CA THR A 24 13.76 14.55 -12.45
C THR A 24 13.25 15.84 -11.81
N LEU A 25 13.57 16.07 -10.54
CA LEU A 25 13.20 17.30 -9.82
C LEU A 25 13.89 18.53 -10.39
N GLU A 26 15.21 18.47 -10.68
CA GLU A 26 15.95 19.58 -11.29
C GLU A 26 15.50 19.89 -12.73
N ALA A 27 14.90 18.93 -13.42
CA ALA A 27 14.40 19.10 -14.77
C ALA A 27 12.92 19.53 -14.81
N ALA A 28 12.19 19.36 -13.73
CA ALA A 28 10.79 19.74 -13.64
C ALA A 28 10.64 21.26 -13.49
N ASP A 29 9.52 21.80 -14.02
CA ASP A 29 9.11 23.18 -13.79
C ASP A 29 8.29 23.25 -12.48
N THR A 30 8.93 23.74 -11.40
CA THR A 30 8.37 23.73 -10.04
C THR A 30 8.31 25.11 -9.39
N PRO A 31 7.75 26.16 -10.05
CA PRO A 31 7.85 27.54 -9.59
C PRO A 31 7.26 27.80 -8.19
N ASN A 32 6.30 27.01 -7.76
CA ASN A 32 5.73 27.14 -6.42
C ASN A 32 6.63 26.52 -5.35
N PHE A 33 7.25 25.38 -5.63
CA PHE A 33 8.25 24.79 -4.73
C PHE A 33 9.47 25.69 -4.61
N ASP A 34 9.97 26.20 -5.73
CA ASP A 34 11.13 27.08 -5.77
C ASP A 34 10.91 28.34 -4.91
N ARG A 35 9.78 28.99 -5.08
CA ARG A 35 9.39 30.15 -4.26
C ARG A 35 9.25 29.84 -2.76
N LEU A 36 8.77 28.66 -2.41
CA LEU A 36 8.69 28.23 -1.02
C LEU A 36 10.06 27.92 -0.47
N ALA A 37 10.92 27.25 -1.23
CA ALA A 37 12.28 26.89 -0.83
C ALA A 37 13.14 28.10 -0.49
N GLU A 38 12.96 29.24 -1.18
CA GLU A 38 13.67 30.50 -0.87
C GLU A 38 13.46 31.01 0.57
N LYS A 39 12.36 30.59 1.23
CA LYS A 39 11.94 31.06 2.56
C LYS A 39 11.84 29.93 3.59
N ALA A 40 12.13 28.71 3.18
CA ALA A 40 11.96 27.53 4.00
C ALA A 40 13.27 27.12 4.68
N GLU A 41 13.14 26.42 5.79
CA GLU A 41 14.25 25.60 6.30
C GLU A 41 14.23 24.27 5.54
N ILE A 42 15.39 23.90 4.98
CA ILE A 42 15.55 22.69 4.17
C ILE A 42 16.46 21.72 4.92
N GLY A 43 16.06 20.46 4.96
CA GLY A 43 16.82 19.40 5.60
C GLY A 43 16.55 18.04 4.96
N LEU A 44 17.33 17.06 5.40
CA LEU A 44 17.15 15.66 5.04
C LEU A 44 16.67 14.90 6.26
N ALA A 45 15.65 14.06 6.06
CA ALA A 45 15.12 13.21 7.10
C ALA A 45 15.03 11.76 6.61
N SER A 46 15.40 10.81 7.46
CA SER A 46 15.22 9.38 7.18
C SER A 46 13.83 8.95 7.63
N MET A 47 12.95 8.66 6.68
CA MET A 47 11.56 8.27 6.96
C MET A 47 11.39 6.76 7.18
N VAL A 48 12.35 5.95 6.78
CA VAL A 48 12.34 4.50 7.01
C VAL A 48 13.41 4.18 8.07
N PRO A 49 13.03 3.73 9.27
CA PRO A 49 13.98 3.35 10.29
C PRO A 49 14.88 2.20 9.85
N GLU A 50 16.11 2.18 10.36
CA GLU A 50 17.06 1.11 10.10
C GLU A 50 16.48 -0.26 10.50
N GLY A 51 16.63 -1.25 9.61
CA GLY A 51 16.13 -2.62 9.78
C GLY A 51 14.70 -2.85 9.33
N MET A 52 13.97 -1.79 8.92
CA MET A 52 12.64 -1.94 8.36
C MET A 52 12.67 -1.94 6.83
N ALA A 53 11.78 -2.71 6.22
CA ALA A 53 11.62 -2.70 4.76
C ALA A 53 11.09 -1.34 4.28
N PRO A 54 11.65 -0.79 3.18
CA PRO A 54 11.16 0.46 2.62
C PRO A 54 9.76 0.28 2.05
N GLY A 55 8.84 1.13 2.50
CA GLY A 55 7.44 1.13 2.07
C GLY A 55 6.78 2.46 2.38
N SER A 56 5.77 2.83 1.58
CA SER A 56 5.02 4.07 1.80
C SER A 56 4.29 4.08 3.14
N ASP A 57 3.83 2.94 3.60
CA ASP A 57 3.19 2.73 4.90
C ASP A 57 4.12 3.10 6.06
N THR A 58 5.33 2.54 6.07
CA THR A 58 6.38 2.85 7.07
C THR A 58 6.78 4.32 7.01
N ALA A 59 7.05 4.83 5.79
CA ALA A 59 7.47 6.22 5.59
C ALA A 59 6.38 7.22 6.01
N ASN A 60 5.10 6.95 5.69
CA ASN A 60 3.99 7.82 6.06
C ASN A 60 3.76 7.88 7.56
N LEU A 61 3.93 6.79 8.30
CA LEU A 61 3.90 6.82 9.77
C LEU A 61 4.96 7.78 10.30
N SER A 62 6.20 7.69 9.80
CA SER A 62 7.29 8.59 10.20
C SER A 62 6.99 10.05 9.88
N VAL A 63 6.47 10.34 8.68
CA VAL A 63 6.07 11.69 8.25
C VAL A 63 5.00 12.27 9.17
N MET A 64 4.07 11.43 9.65
CA MET A 64 3.02 11.83 10.60
C MET A 64 3.50 11.90 12.05
N GLY A 65 4.78 11.60 12.33
CA GLY A 65 5.37 11.68 13.65
C GLY A 65 5.18 10.43 14.52
N TYR A 66 4.75 9.33 13.93
CA TYR A 66 4.66 8.03 14.61
C TYR A 66 5.92 7.20 14.35
N ASP A 67 6.50 6.62 15.39
CA ASP A 67 7.62 5.68 15.22
C ASP A 67 7.12 4.36 14.64
N PRO A 68 7.52 4.01 13.38
CA PRO A 68 7.06 2.76 12.78
C PRO A 68 7.50 1.51 13.54
N LYS A 69 8.60 1.55 14.28
CA LYS A 69 9.06 0.41 15.11
C LYS A 69 8.08 0.08 16.24
N ILE A 70 7.28 1.06 16.66
CA ILE A 70 6.30 0.89 17.72
C ILE A 70 4.90 0.64 17.15
N TYR A 71 4.53 1.37 16.10
CA TYR A 71 3.13 1.44 15.65
C TYR A 71 2.84 0.64 14.37
N TYR A 72 3.86 0.21 13.65
CA TYR A 72 3.65 -0.55 12.42
C TYR A 72 3.48 -2.04 12.71
N THR A 73 2.27 -2.52 12.54
CA THR A 73 1.91 -3.96 12.69
C THR A 73 1.64 -4.66 11.37
N GLY A 74 1.90 -3.98 10.26
CA GLY A 74 1.63 -4.45 8.92
C GLY A 74 0.79 -3.48 8.11
N ARG A 75 0.70 -3.70 6.80
CA ARG A 75 -0.05 -2.83 5.88
C ARG A 75 -1.55 -3.10 5.92
N SER A 76 -1.93 -4.37 6.04
CA SER A 76 -3.35 -4.76 5.98
C SER A 76 -4.22 -4.18 7.11
N PRO A 77 -3.76 -3.99 8.37
CA PRO A 77 -4.54 -3.27 9.38
C PRO A 77 -4.83 -1.81 9.01
N LEU A 78 -3.89 -1.13 8.37
CA LEU A 78 -4.08 0.24 7.89
C LEU A 78 -5.09 0.31 6.74
N GLU A 79 -5.06 -0.68 5.83
CA GLU A 79 -6.04 -0.81 4.76
C GLU A 79 -7.43 -1.13 5.31
N ALA A 80 -7.55 -2.00 6.33
CA ALA A 80 -8.80 -2.29 7.03
C ALA A 80 -9.43 -1.01 7.61
N LEU A 81 -8.64 -0.25 8.35
CA LEU A 81 -9.08 1.02 8.93
C LEU A 81 -9.54 2.01 7.85
N SER A 82 -8.81 2.08 6.72
CA SER A 82 -9.11 2.98 5.60
C SER A 82 -10.47 2.70 4.94
N ILE A 83 -10.91 1.46 4.93
CA ILE A 83 -12.23 1.06 4.37
C ILE A 83 -13.31 0.90 5.44
N GLY A 84 -13.03 1.33 6.67
CA GLY A 84 -13.99 1.33 7.78
C GLY A 84 -14.26 -0.04 8.39
N VAL A 85 -13.32 -0.97 8.27
CA VAL A 85 -13.41 -2.29 8.90
C VAL A 85 -12.83 -2.21 10.31
N ASP A 86 -13.68 -2.44 11.30
CA ASP A 86 -13.27 -2.54 12.70
C ASP A 86 -12.64 -3.90 12.97
N MET A 87 -11.45 -3.87 13.58
CA MET A 87 -10.71 -5.06 13.98
C MET A 87 -10.59 -5.13 15.50
N ALA A 88 -10.83 -6.31 16.07
CA ALA A 88 -10.48 -6.58 17.47
C ALA A 88 -8.95 -6.72 17.63
N ALA A 89 -8.46 -6.61 18.86
CA ALA A 89 -7.02 -6.64 19.14
C ALA A 89 -6.35 -7.99 18.81
N ASP A 90 -7.12 -9.06 18.73
CA ASP A 90 -6.71 -10.42 18.43
C ASP A 90 -7.08 -10.87 16.99
N ASP A 91 -7.69 -10.00 16.18
CA ASP A 91 -7.93 -10.27 14.76
C ASP A 91 -6.62 -10.18 13.97
N VAL A 92 -6.52 -10.99 12.92
CA VAL A 92 -5.41 -10.94 11.96
C VAL A 92 -5.95 -10.57 10.58
N SER A 93 -5.34 -9.56 9.96
CA SER A 93 -5.71 -9.13 8.61
C SER A 93 -4.68 -9.55 7.58
N PHE A 94 -5.17 -9.93 6.39
CA PHE A 94 -4.35 -10.26 5.23
C PHE A 94 -4.80 -9.43 4.03
N ARG A 95 -3.84 -8.95 3.24
CA ARG A 95 -4.16 -8.48 1.89
C ARG A 95 -4.59 -9.66 1.03
N CYS A 96 -5.67 -9.45 0.32
CA CYS A 96 -6.21 -10.40 -0.65
C CYS A 96 -6.32 -9.69 -2.00
N ASN A 97 -5.47 -10.02 -2.96
CA ASN A 97 -5.46 -9.37 -4.26
C ASN A 97 -6.01 -10.32 -5.34
N LEU A 98 -6.79 -9.77 -6.26
CA LEU A 98 -7.12 -10.44 -7.52
C LEU A 98 -5.93 -10.31 -8.47
N VAL A 99 -5.51 -11.42 -9.03
CA VAL A 99 -4.35 -11.49 -9.94
C VAL A 99 -4.71 -12.32 -11.16
N THR A 100 -4.01 -12.11 -12.27
CA THR A 100 -4.10 -12.97 -13.44
C THR A 100 -2.97 -13.99 -13.43
N LEU A 101 -3.32 -15.25 -13.62
CA LEU A 101 -2.38 -16.37 -13.72
C LEU A 101 -2.17 -16.79 -15.19
N THR A 102 -1.13 -17.59 -15.44
CA THR A 102 -0.90 -18.21 -16.75
C THR A 102 -2.04 -19.18 -17.08
N GLU A 103 -2.39 -19.26 -18.37
CA GLU A 103 -3.40 -20.19 -18.92
C GLU A 103 -2.72 -21.34 -19.68
N ASP A 104 -1.60 -21.84 -19.21
CA ASP A 104 -0.81 -22.86 -19.89
C ASP A 104 -1.31 -24.31 -19.71
N GLY A 105 -2.43 -24.49 -18.99
CA GLY A 105 -3.06 -25.80 -18.75
C GLY A 105 -2.29 -26.71 -17.80
N GLY A 106 -1.24 -26.18 -17.13
CA GLY A 106 -0.50 -26.87 -16.08
C GLY A 106 -1.29 -27.00 -14.77
N ALA A 107 -0.69 -27.68 -13.80
CA ALA A 107 -1.25 -27.75 -12.45
C ALA A 107 -1.28 -26.36 -11.81
N TYR A 108 -2.21 -26.12 -10.87
CA TYR A 108 -2.37 -24.80 -10.24
C TYR A 108 -1.09 -24.32 -9.56
N GLU A 109 -0.36 -25.22 -8.92
CA GLU A 109 0.92 -24.93 -8.24
C GLU A 109 2.05 -24.49 -9.19
N ASP A 110 1.95 -24.80 -10.46
CA ASP A 110 2.92 -24.43 -11.49
C ASP A 110 2.59 -23.10 -12.18
N GLN A 111 1.40 -22.56 -11.95
CA GLN A 111 0.96 -21.32 -12.58
C GLN A 111 1.73 -20.10 -12.03
N LYS A 112 1.96 -19.14 -12.91
CA LYS A 112 2.67 -17.90 -12.57
C LYS A 112 1.72 -16.72 -12.61
N ILE A 113 1.94 -15.77 -11.70
CA ILE A 113 1.26 -14.49 -11.77
C ILE A 113 1.85 -13.70 -12.94
N ILE A 114 1.02 -13.42 -13.96
CA ILE A 114 1.40 -12.62 -15.13
C ILE A 114 0.95 -11.17 -15.01
N ASP A 115 -0.06 -10.91 -14.20
CA ASP A 115 -0.51 -9.56 -13.86
C ASP A 115 -1.00 -9.50 -12.40
N HIS A 116 -0.37 -8.64 -11.62
CA HIS A 116 -0.65 -8.46 -10.18
C HIS A 116 -1.91 -7.65 -9.88
N SER A 117 -2.51 -7.03 -10.88
CA SER A 117 -3.65 -6.12 -10.78
C SER A 117 -4.89 -6.58 -11.56
N SER A 118 -4.83 -7.74 -12.23
CA SER A 118 -5.88 -8.20 -13.15
C SER A 118 -6.28 -7.13 -14.16
N SER A 119 -5.27 -6.49 -14.79
CA SER A 119 -5.43 -5.39 -15.76
C SER A 119 -6.13 -4.16 -15.15
N GLU A 120 -5.80 -3.83 -13.89
CA GLU A 120 -6.44 -2.75 -13.13
C GLU A 120 -7.97 -2.92 -13.10
N ILE A 121 -8.44 -4.14 -12.78
CA ILE A 121 -9.87 -4.48 -12.72
C ILE A 121 -10.67 -3.40 -12.00
N SER A 122 -11.86 -3.08 -12.51
CA SER A 122 -12.74 -2.10 -11.88
C SER A 122 -13.18 -2.53 -10.47
N THR A 123 -13.49 -1.58 -9.61
CA THR A 123 -14.01 -1.89 -8.26
C THR A 123 -15.35 -2.61 -8.34
N GLU A 124 -16.17 -2.26 -9.33
CA GLU A 124 -17.48 -2.88 -9.58
C GLU A 124 -17.33 -4.36 -9.91
N ASP A 125 -16.49 -4.69 -10.89
CA ASP A 125 -16.28 -6.09 -11.33
C ASP A 125 -15.59 -6.92 -10.25
N SER A 126 -14.59 -6.35 -9.59
CA SER A 126 -13.87 -7.03 -8.52
C SER A 126 -14.77 -7.34 -7.30
N THR A 127 -15.74 -6.47 -7.02
CA THR A 127 -16.72 -6.70 -5.96
C THR A 127 -17.62 -7.89 -6.29
N VAL A 128 -18.05 -8.03 -7.55
CA VAL A 128 -18.85 -9.19 -7.98
C VAL A 128 -18.08 -10.50 -7.80
N LEU A 129 -16.80 -10.51 -8.18
CA LEU A 129 -15.93 -11.68 -7.99
C LEU A 129 -15.71 -12.00 -6.50
N LEU A 130 -15.55 -10.96 -5.67
CA LEU A 130 -15.38 -11.14 -4.23
C LEU A 130 -16.63 -11.70 -3.56
N GLU A 131 -17.82 -11.28 -3.98
CA GLU A 131 -19.07 -11.85 -3.44
C GLU A 131 -19.21 -13.34 -3.79
N ALA A 132 -18.86 -13.73 -5.03
CA ALA A 132 -18.83 -15.14 -5.41
C ALA A 132 -17.80 -15.93 -4.57
N LEU A 133 -16.65 -15.32 -4.29
CA LEU A 133 -15.62 -15.92 -3.43
C LEU A 133 -16.12 -16.09 -1.99
N LYS A 134 -16.82 -15.10 -1.43
CA LYS A 134 -17.42 -15.18 -0.08
C LYS A 134 -18.40 -16.35 0.05
N GLU A 135 -19.22 -16.56 -0.96
CA GLU A 135 -20.16 -17.68 -0.98
C GLU A 135 -19.45 -19.03 -1.09
N GLY A 136 -18.46 -19.14 -2.00
CA GLY A 136 -17.71 -20.36 -2.25
C GLY A 136 -16.76 -20.78 -1.14
N LEU A 137 -16.18 -19.80 -0.42
CA LEU A 137 -15.20 -20.02 0.65
C LEU A 137 -15.75 -19.68 2.05
N LYS A 138 -17.06 -19.74 2.24
CA LYS A 138 -17.68 -19.44 3.53
C LYS A 138 -17.12 -20.36 4.63
N ARG A 139 -16.42 -19.76 5.59
CA ARG A 139 -15.83 -20.44 6.74
C ARG A 139 -15.97 -19.57 7.98
N GLU A 140 -16.37 -20.17 9.10
CA GLU A 140 -16.47 -19.47 10.37
C GLU A 140 -15.12 -18.87 10.78
N GLY A 141 -15.14 -17.65 11.26
CA GLY A 141 -13.95 -16.89 11.65
C GLY A 141 -13.18 -16.22 10.51
N TYR A 142 -13.61 -16.35 9.25
CA TYR A 142 -13.00 -15.68 8.10
C TYR A 142 -13.98 -14.77 7.39
N GLU A 143 -13.60 -13.52 7.22
CA GLU A 143 -14.42 -12.49 6.60
C GLU A 143 -13.66 -11.78 5.48
N PHE A 144 -14.25 -11.72 4.27
CA PHE A 144 -13.68 -10.98 3.15
C PHE A 144 -14.33 -9.61 3.03
N TYR A 145 -13.51 -8.59 2.77
CA TYR A 145 -13.96 -7.21 2.59
C TYR A 145 -13.48 -6.66 1.26
N ALA A 146 -14.40 -6.05 0.52
CA ALA A 146 -14.06 -5.37 -0.72
C ALA A 146 -13.27 -4.10 -0.44
N GLY A 147 -12.16 -3.95 -1.15
CA GLY A 147 -11.40 -2.72 -1.22
C GLY A 147 -11.57 -2.05 -2.58
N THR A 148 -10.53 -1.41 -3.07
CA THR A 148 -10.53 -0.70 -4.35
C THR A 148 -9.82 -1.51 -5.42
N SER A 149 -10.44 -1.66 -6.60
CA SER A 149 -9.88 -2.37 -7.75
C SER A 149 -9.53 -3.82 -7.36
N TYR A 150 -8.35 -4.27 -7.62
CA TYR A 150 -7.87 -5.62 -7.32
C TYR A 150 -7.51 -5.88 -5.84
N ARG A 151 -7.58 -4.86 -4.98
CA ARG A 151 -7.12 -4.92 -3.57
C ARG A 151 -8.29 -5.16 -2.64
N HIS A 152 -8.25 -6.25 -1.91
CA HIS A 152 -9.27 -6.66 -0.93
C HIS A 152 -8.59 -7.08 0.38
N LEU A 153 -9.40 -7.39 1.38
CA LEU A 153 -8.95 -7.85 2.68
C LEU A 153 -9.62 -9.16 3.06
N LEU A 154 -8.85 -10.00 3.73
CA LEU A 154 -9.31 -11.13 4.50
C LEU A 154 -9.02 -10.85 5.97
N ILE A 155 -10.02 -10.93 6.82
CA ILE A 155 -9.88 -10.85 8.27
C ILE A 155 -10.09 -12.25 8.86
N TRP A 156 -9.12 -12.69 9.63
CA TRP A 156 -9.23 -13.89 10.46
C TRP A 156 -9.55 -13.46 11.89
N LYS A 157 -10.79 -13.67 12.29
CA LYS A 157 -11.29 -13.33 13.63
C LYS A 157 -10.58 -14.20 14.67
N HIS A 158 -10.06 -13.55 15.70
CA HIS A 158 -9.32 -14.17 16.80
C HIS A 158 -8.08 -14.98 16.34
N GLY A 159 -7.46 -14.59 15.22
CA GLY A 159 -6.36 -15.32 14.60
C GLY A 159 -5.05 -15.32 15.40
N LYS A 160 -4.87 -14.42 16.36
CA LYS A 160 -3.67 -14.32 17.20
C LYS A 160 -3.51 -15.44 18.25
N VAL A 161 -4.43 -16.38 18.31
CA VAL A 161 -4.37 -17.51 19.25
C VAL A 161 -3.34 -18.56 18.84
N LEU A 162 -2.68 -18.42 17.70
CA LEU A 162 -1.73 -19.37 17.13
C LEU A 162 -0.26 -18.92 17.22
N GLU A 163 0.11 -18.10 18.21
CA GLU A 163 1.53 -17.85 18.55
C GLU A 163 2.14 -19.02 19.34
#